data_5f70e37ccaf2ddd6ad4148ffb3293e1f
#
_entry.id   5f70e37ccaf2ddd6ad4148ffb3293e1f
#
_cell.length_a   1.000
_cell.length_b   1.000
_cell.length_c   1.000
_cell.angle_alpha   90.00
_cell.angle_beta   90.00
_cell.angle_gamma   90.00
#
_symmetry.space_group_name_H-M   'P 1'
#
loop_
_entity.id
_entity.type
_entity.pdbx_description
1 polymer ?
#
loop_
_entity_poly.entity_id
_entity_poly.type
_entity_poly.pdbx_seq_one_letter_code
_entity_poly.pdbx_strand_id
1 'polypeptide(L)'
;LKSGRTSPYYFNFGLFNTGSALAKLGQYFAQALVDSGIECDVILGPAYKGIPLATTMAVALSEQHGIDMPYAFNRKEAKAHGEGGSIVGAELAGRVAIVDDVITAGTAIREVMAIIEAHQATPTATLIAINRMERGQGELSAIQEVERDYNMQVVSIIDFDNILEYLQEQGGHQQHIDAMLAYRSNYGVSGPAG
;
A
#
# COMPACT_ATOMS: atom_id res chain seq x y z
N LEU A 1 -10.77 -11.68 9.35
CA LEU A 1 -9.91 -10.48 9.36
C LEU A 1 -9.53 -10.09 10.78
N LYS A 2 -8.49 -9.27 10.96
CA LYS A 2 -8.10 -8.71 12.28
C LYS A 2 -9.23 -7.94 12.96
N SER A 3 -10.18 -7.43 12.18
CA SER A 3 -11.40 -6.76 12.68
C SER A 3 -12.45 -7.70 13.28
N GLY A 4 -12.25 -9.02 13.27
CA GLY A 4 -13.24 -10.02 13.63
C GLY A 4 -14.28 -10.32 12.55
N ARG A 5 -14.26 -9.62 11.42
CA ARG A 5 -15.18 -9.84 10.29
C ARG A 5 -14.79 -11.09 9.51
N THR A 6 -15.78 -11.85 9.06
CA THR A 6 -15.57 -12.95 8.11
C THR A 6 -15.69 -12.42 6.69
N SER A 7 -14.56 -12.32 5.99
CA SER A 7 -14.52 -11.84 4.60
C SER A 7 -14.66 -13.00 3.61
N PRO A 8 -15.43 -12.84 2.53
CA PRO A 8 -15.56 -13.85 1.48
C PRO A 8 -14.32 -13.97 0.60
N TYR A 9 -13.36 -13.04 0.72
CA TYR A 9 -12.12 -13.04 -0.05
C TYR A 9 -10.92 -12.60 0.80
N TYR A 10 -9.74 -13.04 0.40
CA TYR A 10 -8.48 -12.71 1.03
C TYR A 10 -7.41 -12.40 -0.02
N PHE A 11 -6.82 -11.22 0.07
CA PHE A 11 -5.68 -10.87 -0.77
C PHE A 11 -4.41 -11.46 -0.15
N ASN A 12 -3.90 -12.53 -0.78
CA ASN A 12 -2.72 -13.23 -0.29
C ASN A 12 -1.45 -12.71 -0.96
N PHE A 13 -0.84 -11.69 -0.38
CA PHE A 13 0.41 -11.13 -0.85
C PHE A 13 1.55 -12.17 -0.91
N GLY A 14 1.53 -13.20 -0.06
CA GLY A 14 2.53 -14.27 -0.05
C GLY A 14 2.61 -15.09 -1.34
N LEU A 15 1.63 -14.95 -2.24
CA LEU A 15 1.67 -15.59 -3.58
C LEU A 15 2.56 -14.84 -4.58
N PHE A 16 2.94 -13.60 -4.31
CA PHE A 16 3.94 -12.86 -5.09
C PHE A 16 5.35 -13.26 -4.64
N ASN A 17 5.71 -14.51 -4.84
CA ASN A 17 6.92 -15.14 -4.30
C ASN A 17 7.95 -15.55 -5.37
N THR A 18 7.77 -15.08 -6.59
CA THR A 18 8.72 -15.28 -7.70
C THR A 18 9.23 -13.95 -8.23
N GLY A 19 10.41 -13.95 -8.83
CA GLY A 19 10.99 -12.75 -9.43
C GLY A 19 10.08 -12.11 -10.46
N SER A 20 9.44 -12.90 -11.33
CA SER A 20 8.54 -12.38 -12.35
C SER A 20 7.26 -11.75 -11.76
N ALA A 21 6.69 -12.35 -10.72
CA ALA A 21 5.51 -11.79 -10.04
C ALA A 21 5.85 -10.48 -9.33
N LEU A 22 6.98 -10.44 -8.61
CA LEU A 22 7.45 -9.23 -7.93
C LEU A 22 7.82 -8.12 -8.93
N ALA A 23 8.50 -8.45 -10.03
CA ALA A 23 8.84 -7.48 -11.06
C ALA A 23 7.57 -6.84 -11.66
N LYS A 24 6.54 -7.66 -11.97
CA LYS A 24 5.27 -7.17 -12.48
C LYS A 24 4.55 -6.28 -11.48
N LEU A 25 4.54 -6.67 -10.21
CA LEU A 25 3.94 -5.87 -9.15
C LEU A 25 4.66 -4.52 -8.97
N GLY A 26 6.00 -4.52 -9.01
CA GLY A 26 6.81 -3.30 -8.98
C GLY A 26 6.49 -2.36 -10.14
N GLN A 27 6.25 -2.90 -11.35
CA GLN A 27 5.83 -2.12 -12.53
C GLN A 27 4.47 -1.44 -12.30
N TYR A 28 3.50 -2.15 -11.72
CA TYR A 28 2.19 -1.56 -11.41
C TYR A 28 2.29 -0.45 -10.35
N PHE A 29 3.12 -0.64 -9.31
CA PHE A 29 3.36 0.41 -8.32
C PHE A 29 4.05 1.63 -8.95
N ALA A 30 5.05 1.41 -9.80
CA ALA A 30 5.74 2.49 -10.51
C ALA A 30 4.78 3.29 -11.41
N GLN A 31 3.95 2.57 -12.18
CA GLN A 31 2.94 3.20 -13.03
C GLN A 31 1.93 3.99 -12.22
N ALA A 32 1.43 3.42 -11.09
CA ALA A 32 0.48 4.10 -10.23
C ALA A 32 1.05 5.40 -9.63
N LEU A 33 2.33 5.42 -9.24
CA LEU A 33 2.98 6.65 -8.79
C LEU A 33 3.06 7.70 -9.92
N VAL A 34 3.48 7.29 -11.11
CA VAL A 34 3.61 8.19 -12.26
C VAL A 34 2.26 8.76 -12.66
N ASP A 35 1.23 7.92 -12.76
CA ASP A 35 -0.13 8.34 -13.15
C ASP A 35 -0.78 9.26 -12.11
N SER A 36 -0.44 9.08 -10.84
CA SER A 36 -0.97 9.94 -9.76
C SER A 36 -0.42 11.37 -9.80
N GLY A 37 0.72 11.59 -10.48
CA GLY A 37 1.42 12.87 -10.48
C GLY A 37 1.98 13.28 -9.10
N ILE A 38 2.00 12.37 -8.14
CA ILE A 38 2.54 12.64 -6.80
C ILE A 38 4.05 12.78 -6.87
N GLU A 39 4.55 13.89 -6.32
CA GLU A 39 5.97 14.12 -6.20
C GLU A 39 6.50 13.57 -4.88
N CYS A 40 7.57 12.80 -4.94
CA CYS A 40 8.32 12.31 -3.78
C CYS A 40 9.82 12.30 -4.05
N ASP A 41 10.60 12.34 -2.98
CA ASP A 41 12.06 12.37 -3.02
C ASP A 41 12.67 11.03 -2.60
N VAL A 42 11.89 10.20 -1.89
CA VAL A 42 12.29 8.86 -1.45
C VAL A 42 11.06 7.95 -1.27
N ILE A 43 11.23 6.66 -1.56
CA ILE A 43 10.22 5.63 -1.31
C ILE A 43 10.58 4.90 0.00
N LEU A 44 9.62 4.78 0.91
CA LEU A 44 9.75 4.01 2.15
C LEU A 44 8.91 2.73 2.09
N GLY A 45 9.56 1.58 2.19
CA GLY A 45 8.90 0.27 2.31
C GLY A 45 8.92 -0.23 3.76
N PRO A 46 7.82 -0.16 4.50
CA PRO A 46 7.78 -0.63 5.88
C PRO A 46 8.05 -2.14 6.02
N ALA A 47 8.86 -2.51 7.02
CA ALA A 47 9.18 -3.91 7.26
C ALA A 47 7.90 -4.70 7.69
N TYR A 48 7.65 -5.87 7.09
CA TYR A 48 8.57 -6.59 6.19
C TYR A 48 8.09 -6.58 4.73
N LYS A 49 6.79 -6.49 4.47
CA LYS A 49 6.21 -6.63 3.13
C LYS A 49 6.51 -5.44 2.22
N GLY A 50 6.59 -4.24 2.79
CA GLY A 50 6.96 -3.04 2.05
C GLY A 50 8.37 -3.10 1.46
N ILE A 51 9.30 -3.87 2.07
CA ILE A 51 10.68 -3.97 1.59
C ILE A 51 10.76 -4.43 0.12
N PRO A 52 10.25 -5.63 -0.24
CA PRO A 52 10.29 -6.07 -1.64
C PRO A 52 9.48 -5.17 -2.56
N LEU A 53 8.39 -4.54 -2.07
CA LEU A 53 7.58 -3.61 -2.86
C LEU A 53 8.35 -2.35 -3.23
N ALA A 54 8.93 -1.67 -2.25
CA ALA A 54 9.72 -0.45 -2.49
C ALA A 54 10.93 -0.75 -3.40
N THR A 55 11.62 -1.88 -3.17
CA THR A 55 12.77 -2.28 -3.98
C THR A 55 12.38 -2.52 -5.44
N THR A 56 11.34 -3.33 -5.69
CA THR A 56 10.92 -3.65 -7.06
C THR A 56 10.28 -2.45 -7.76
N MET A 57 9.60 -1.57 -7.03
CA MET A 57 9.07 -0.32 -7.55
C MET A 57 10.20 0.64 -7.96
N ALA A 58 11.24 0.81 -7.14
CA ALA A 58 12.39 1.65 -7.47
C ALA A 58 13.11 1.17 -8.74
N VAL A 59 13.30 -0.16 -8.87
CA VAL A 59 13.85 -0.76 -10.10
C VAL A 59 12.96 -0.46 -11.30
N ALA A 60 11.64 -0.65 -11.20
CA ALA A 60 10.72 -0.40 -12.29
C ALA A 60 10.65 1.08 -12.68
N LEU A 61 10.71 2.02 -11.73
CA LEU A 61 10.80 3.45 -12.00
C LEU A 61 12.03 3.79 -12.84
N SER A 62 13.19 3.21 -12.48
CA SER A 62 14.42 3.41 -13.23
C SER A 62 14.34 2.82 -14.65
N GLU A 63 13.91 1.57 -14.78
CA GLU A 63 13.94 0.85 -16.05
C GLU A 63 12.86 1.31 -17.04
N GLN A 64 11.66 1.65 -16.56
CA GLN A 64 10.51 1.94 -17.42
C GLN A 64 10.21 3.42 -17.56
N HIS A 65 10.53 4.22 -16.55
CA HIS A 65 10.19 5.64 -16.51
C HIS A 65 11.42 6.57 -16.49
N GLY A 66 12.66 6.01 -16.40
CA GLY A 66 13.89 6.80 -16.32
C GLY A 66 14.02 7.62 -15.04
N ILE A 67 13.30 7.23 -13.98
CA ILE A 67 13.29 7.90 -12.69
C ILE A 67 14.17 7.12 -11.71
N ASP A 68 15.35 7.67 -11.38
CA ASP A 68 16.25 7.07 -10.38
C ASP A 68 15.81 7.47 -8.96
N MET A 69 14.85 6.71 -8.44
CA MET A 69 14.19 7.00 -7.16
C MET A 69 14.91 6.33 -5.99
N PRO A 70 15.41 7.11 -5.01
CA PRO A 70 15.96 6.58 -3.77
C PRO A 70 14.90 5.76 -3.01
N TYR A 71 15.31 4.65 -2.38
CA TYR A 71 14.41 3.87 -1.53
C TYR A 71 15.04 3.55 -0.18
N ALA A 72 14.19 3.37 0.81
CA ALA A 72 14.55 3.00 2.16
C ALA A 72 13.54 2.01 2.76
N PHE A 73 13.95 1.34 3.82
CA PHE A 73 13.05 0.55 4.65
C PHE A 73 13.48 0.62 6.12
N ASN A 74 12.54 0.38 7.04
CA ASN A 74 12.85 0.35 8.46
C ASN A 74 13.22 -1.07 8.93
N ARG A 75 14.04 -1.14 9.97
CA ARG A 75 14.21 -2.35 10.78
C ARG A 75 13.17 -2.36 11.90
N LYS A 76 12.67 -3.53 12.28
CA LYS A 76 11.81 -3.68 13.47
C LYS A 76 12.60 -3.59 14.77
N GLU A 77 13.90 -3.92 14.73
CA GLU A 77 14.79 -3.82 15.86
C GLU A 77 16.00 -2.95 15.49
N ALA A 78 16.22 -1.89 16.26
CA ALA A 78 17.38 -1.02 16.05
C ALA A 78 18.68 -1.80 16.34
N LYS A 79 19.67 -1.72 15.44
CA LYS A 79 21.00 -2.27 15.70
C LYS A 79 21.82 -1.31 16.59
N ALA A 80 22.43 -1.87 17.63
CA ALA A 80 23.32 -1.15 18.52
C ALA A 80 24.74 -0.91 17.94
N HIS A 81 25.11 -1.61 16.85
CA HIS A 81 26.45 -1.60 16.27
C HIS A 81 26.44 -1.58 14.75
N GLY A 82 27.46 -0.99 14.13
CA GLY A 82 27.61 -0.86 12.67
C GLY A 82 26.95 0.41 12.13
N GLU A 83 26.33 0.32 10.94
CA GLU A 83 25.44 1.35 10.42
C GLU A 83 24.22 1.42 11.34
N GLY A 84 24.34 2.16 12.44
CA GLY A 84 23.30 2.33 13.46
C GLY A 84 22.03 2.95 12.86
N GLY A 85 20.91 2.79 13.59
CA GLY A 85 19.64 3.41 13.22
C GLY A 85 18.56 2.40 12.82
N SER A 86 17.36 2.92 12.67
CA SER A 86 16.16 2.15 12.31
C SER A 86 15.93 2.09 10.81
N ILE A 87 16.63 2.90 9.99
CA ILE A 87 16.47 3.00 8.53
C ILE A 87 17.66 2.36 7.82
N VAL A 88 17.37 1.72 6.70
CA VAL A 88 18.32 1.11 5.77
C VAL A 88 18.00 1.61 4.37
N GLY A 89 19.05 1.90 3.57
CA GLY A 89 18.93 2.48 2.24
C GLY A 89 19.18 3.97 2.24
N ALA A 90 18.41 4.71 1.50
CA ALA A 90 18.53 6.16 1.41
C ALA A 90 18.12 6.85 2.72
N GLU A 91 18.63 8.04 2.94
CA GLU A 91 18.18 8.91 4.04
C GLU A 91 16.71 9.30 3.84
N LEU A 92 15.91 9.27 4.91
CA LEU A 92 14.55 9.79 4.88
C LEU A 92 14.62 11.32 5.00
N ALA A 93 14.57 12.01 3.86
CA ALA A 93 14.58 13.46 3.79
C ALA A 93 13.59 13.95 2.71
N GLY A 94 13.05 15.14 2.89
CA GLY A 94 12.09 15.72 1.95
C GLY A 94 10.74 15.00 1.96
N ARG A 95 10.22 14.69 0.77
CA ARG A 95 8.90 14.11 0.53
C ARG A 95 9.00 12.59 0.46
N VAL A 96 8.25 11.90 1.30
CA VAL A 96 8.30 10.43 1.42
C VAL A 96 7.01 9.80 0.89
N ALA A 97 7.12 8.93 -0.10
CA ALA A 97 6.03 8.04 -0.50
C ALA A 97 6.18 6.68 0.20
N ILE A 98 5.13 6.23 0.87
CA ILE A 98 5.09 4.93 1.55
C ILE A 98 4.56 3.87 0.59
N VAL A 99 5.13 2.67 0.61
CA VAL A 99 4.66 1.55 -0.24
C VAL A 99 4.41 0.32 0.61
N ASP A 100 3.15 -0.15 0.66
CA ASP A 100 2.76 -1.33 1.43
C ASP A 100 1.73 -2.19 0.67
N ASP A 101 1.39 -3.37 1.19
CA ASP A 101 0.41 -4.25 0.53
C ASP A 101 -1.04 -3.77 0.72
N VAL A 102 -1.44 -3.44 1.91
CA VAL A 102 -2.80 -3.00 2.28
C VAL A 102 -2.78 -2.10 3.52
N ILE A 103 -3.72 -1.17 3.60
CA ILE A 103 -4.04 -0.47 4.84
C ILE A 103 -5.20 -1.21 5.52
N THR A 104 -4.98 -1.68 6.77
CA THR A 104 -6.01 -2.37 7.56
C THR A 104 -6.54 -1.47 8.68
N ALA A 105 -6.01 -1.55 9.89
CA ALA A 105 -6.54 -0.82 11.06
C ALA A 105 -5.72 0.44 11.42
N GLY A 106 -4.93 0.97 10.50
CA GLY A 106 -4.16 2.20 10.72
C GLY A 106 -2.97 2.09 11.70
N THR A 107 -2.78 0.96 12.38
CA THR A 107 -1.66 0.83 13.35
C THR A 107 -0.31 0.86 12.65
N ALA A 108 -0.15 0.12 11.56
CA ALA A 108 1.09 0.09 10.81
C ALA A 108 1.44 1.46 10.23
N ILE A 109 0.45 2.17 9.70
CA ILE A 109 0.67 3.50 9.15
C ILE A 109 1.10 4.51 10.23
N ARG A 110 0.52 4.43 11.44
CA ARG A 110 0.93 5.30 12.56
C ARG A 110 2.39 5.09 12.97
N GLU A 111 2.85 3.84 12.99
CA GLU A 111 4.27 3.52 13.26
C GLU A 111 5.18 4.13 12.18
N VAL A 112 4.77 4.04 10.92
CA VAL A 112 5.52 4.61 9.79
C VAL A 112 5.55 6.13 9.85
N MET A 113 4.43 6.78 10.18
CA MET A 113 4.36 8.23 10.36
C MET A 113 5.31 8.71 11.46
N ALA A 114 5.36 8.02 12.60
CA ALA A 114 6.29 8.36 13.67
C ALA A 114 7.76 8.23 13.22
N ILE A 115 8.08 7.28 12.36
CA ILE A 115 9.42 7.14 11.77
C ILE A 115 9.73 8.33 10.86
N ILE A 116 8.83 8.71 9.97
CA ILE A 116 9.02 9.83 9.03
C ILE A 116 9.17 11.14 9.80
N GLU A 117 8.33 11.37 10.81
CA GLU A 117 8.39 12.55 11.68
C GLU A 117 9.72 12.63 12.45
N ALA A 118 10.20 11.50 12.99
CA ALA A 118 11.49 11.44 13.70
C ALA A 118 12.69 11.84 12.81
N HIS A 119 12.56 11.67 11.49
CA HIS A 119 13.54 12.09 10.49
C HIS A 119 13.28 13.48 9.90
N GLN A 120 12.27 14.21 10.41
CA GLN A 120 11.89 15.54 9.94
C GLN A 120 11.52 15.57 8.44
N ALA A 121 11.07 14.43 7.90
CA ALA A 121 10.59 14.30 6.54
C ALA A 121 9.05 14.47 6.47
N THR A 122 8.52 14.65 5.28
CA THR A 122 7.09 14.91 5.04
C THR A 122 6.47 13.74 4.29
N PRO A 123 5.47 13.04 4.85
CA PRO A 123 4.73 12.03 4.10
C PRO A 123 3.88 12.70 3.02
N THR A 124 3.90 12.20 1.79
CA THR A 124 3.12 12.74 0.67
C THR A 124 2.06 11.79 0.15
N ALA A 125 2.36 10.51 0.16
CA ALA A 125 1.42 9.48 -0.28
C ALA A 125 1.68 8.14 0.38
N THR A 126 0.65 7.28 0.34
CA THR A 126 0.80 5.84 0.55
C THR A 126 0.28 5.12 -0.70
N LEU A 127 1.15 4.29 -1.30
CA LEU A 127 0.75 3.40 -2.38
C LEU A 127 0.49 2.01 -1.81
N ILE A 128 -0.64 1.42 -2.20
CA ILE A 128 -1.05 0.08 -1.74
C ILE A 128 -1.46 -0.80 -2.91
N ALA A 129 -1.35 -2.12 -2.74
CA ALA A 129 -1.76 -3.04 -3.79
C ALA A 129 -3.27 -3.05 -3.98
N ILE A 130 -4.05 -3.00 -2.89
CA ILE A 130 -5.51 -3.12 -2.97
C ILE A 130 -6.23 -2.20 -1.98
N ASN A 131 -7.22 -1.46 -2.49
CA ASN A 131 -8.25 -0.80 -1.70
C ASN A 131 -9.46 -1.74 -1.55
N ARG A 132 -9.70 -2.21 -0.34
CA ARG A 132 -10.83 -3.09 -0.05
C ARG A 132 -12.17 -2.36 0.06
N MET A 133 -12.15 -1.03 0.07
CA MET A 133 -13.33 -0.14 0.18
C MET A 133 -14.23 -0.49 1.39
N GLU A 134 -13.60 -0.89 2.50
CA GLU A 134 -14.29 -1.31 3.73
C GLU A 134 -14.21 -0.22 4.80
N ARG A 135 -15.30 -0.06 5.55
CA ARG A 135 -15.32 0.81 6.72
C ARG A 135 -14.28 0.36 7.75
N GLY A 136 -13.59 1.31 8.35
CA GLY A 136 -12.72 1.11 9.49
C GLY A 136 -13.53 0.82 10.77
N GLN A 137 -13.20 1.48 11.85
CA GLN A 137 -13.96 1.39 13.12
C GLN A 137 -15.20 2.30 13.12
N GLY A 138 -15.19 3.36 12.29
CA GLY A 138 -16.29 4.31 12.12
C GLY A 138 -17.02 4.15 10.80
N GLU A 139 -17.47 5.26 10.25
CA GLU A 139 -18.16 5.33 8.95
C GLU A 139 -17.19 5.42 7.76
N LEU A 140 -15.98 5.94 8.02
CA LEU A 140 -14.93 6.09 7.02
C LEU A 140 -14.20 4.77 6.77
N SER A 141 -13.65 4.60 5.58
CA SER A 141 -12.69 3.52 5.32
C SER A 141 -11.37 3.80 6.03
N ALA A 142 -10.54 2.75 6.20
CA ALA A 142 -9.20 2.91 6.75
C ALA A 142 -8.34 3.85 5.88
N ILE A 143 -8.56 3.88 4.57
CA ILE A 143 -7.92 4.82 3.64
C ILE A 143 -8.38 6.24 3.91
N GLN A 144 -9.69 6.48 3.94
CA GLN A 144 -10.26 7.80 4.21
C GLN A 144 -9.81 8.36 5.58
N GLU A 145 -9.68 7.49 6.59
CA GLU A 145 -9.12 7.88 7.89
C GLU A 145 -7.67 8.35 7.76
N VAL A 146 -6.84 7.60 7.02
CA VAL A 146 -5.43 7.95 6.78
C VAL A 146 -5.30 9.26 5.99
N GLU A 147 -6.06 9.43 4.93
CA GLU A 147 -6.05 10.66 4.12
C GLU A 147 -6.45 11.89 4.94
N ARG A 148 -7.50 11.77 5.75
CA ARG A 148 -7.95 12.85 6.64
C ARG A 148 -6.93 13.17 7.74
N ASP A 149 -6.43 12.13 8.42
CA ASP A 149 -5.63 12.29 9.63
C ASP A 149 -4.19 12.76 9.32
N TYR A 150 -3.66 12.42 8.15
CA TYR A 150 -2.30 12.76 7.73
C TYR A 150 -2.22 13.71 6.54
N ASN A 151 -3.35 14.14 5.99
CA ASN A 151 -3.42 15.04 4.83
C ASN A 151 -2.54 14.57 3.66
N MET A 152 -2.59 13.28 3.36
CA MET A 152 -1.84 12.64 2.27
C MET A 152 -2.76 11.79 1.42
N GLN A 153 -2.39 11.58 0.16
CA GLN A 153 -3.13 10.71 -0.76
C GLN A 153 -2.82 9.24 -0.52
N VAL A 154 -3.83 8.39 -0.73
CA VAL A 154 -3.65 6.94 -0.82
C VAL A 154 -3.98 6.48 -2.23
N VAL A 155 -2.99 5.90 -2.91
CA VAL A 155 -3.12 5.37 -4.27
C VAL A 155 -3.14 3.85 -4.22
N SER A 156 -4.16 3.22 -4.77
CA SER A 156 -4.23 1.76 -4.89
C SER A 156 -4.03 1.32 -6.33
N ILE A 157 -3.34 0.18 -6.53
CA ILE A 157 -3.20 -0.42 -7.86
C ILE A 157 -4.54 -0.95 -8.35
N ILE A 158 -5.27 -1.63 -7.46
CA ILE A 158 -6.63 -2.13 -7.71
C ILE A 158 -7.52 -1.84 -6.51
N ASP A 159 -8.81 -1.92 -6.73
CA ASP A 159 -9.82 -1.84 -5.68
C ASP A 159 -10.80 -3.03 -5.72
N PHE A 160 -11.79 -2.99 -4.86
CA PHE A 160 -12.83 -3.99 -4.79
C PHE A 160 -13.60 -4.13 -6.12
N ASP A 161 -13.89 -3.02 -6.79
CA ASP A 161 -14.68 -3.02 -8.03
C ASP A 161 -13.89 -3.66 -9.18
N ASN A 162 -12.58 -3.45 -9.26
CA ASN A 162 -11.73 -4.12 -10.25
C ASN A 162 -11.71 -5.64 -10.06
N ILE A 163 -11.70 -6.13 -8.82
CA ILE A 163 -11.77 -7.57 -8.54
C ILE A 163 -13.13 -8.12 -8.96
N LEU A 164 -14.19 -7.41 -8.66
CA LEU A 164 -15.55 -7.81 -9.00
C LEU A 164 -15.73 -7.91 -10.53
N GLU A 165 -15.29 -6.90 -11.28
CA GLU A 165 -15.29 -6.86 -12.73
C GLU A 165 -14.51 -8.05 -13.31
N TYR A 166 -13.30 -8.28 -12.84
CA TYR A 166 -12.48 -9.41 -13.26
C TYR A 166 -13.17 -10.76 -13.07
N LEU A 167 -13.81 -11.00 -11.90
CA LEU A 167 -14.54 -12.24 -11.64
C LEU A 167 -15.77 -12.40 -12.53
N GLN A 168 -16.45 -11.30 -12.87
CA GLN A 168 -17.57 -11.30 -13.80
C GLN A 168 -17.12 -11.66 -15.21
N GLU A 169 -16.02 -11.09 -15.69
CA GLU A 169 -15.44 -11.37 -17.01
C GLU A 169 -14.96 -12.82 -17.14
N GLN A 170 -14.34 -13.38 -16.09
CA GLN A 170 -13.89 -14.78 -16.11
C GLN A 170 -15.05 -15.78 -16.13
N GLY A 171 -16.22 -15.42 -15.63
CA GLY A 171 -17.38 -16.30 -15.50
C GLY A 171 -17.17 -17.45 -14.50
N GLY A 172 -18.26 -18.11 -14.15
CA GLY A 172 -18.20 -19.29 -13.23
C GLY A 172 -18.01 -18.95 -11.75
N HIS A 173 -17.96 -17.67 -11.38
CA HIS A 173 -17.70 -17.21 -10.01
C HIS A 173 -18.92 -16.59 -9.31
N GLN A 174 -20.16 -16.87 -9.80
CA GLN A 174 -21.38 -16.19 -9.33
C GLN A 174 -21.55 -16.26 -7.80
N GLN A 175 -21.32 -17.42 -7.20
CA GLN A 175 -21.43 -17.57 -5.74
C GLN A 175 -20.45 -16.68 -4.97
N HIS A 176 -19.23 -16.50 -5.48
CA HIS A 176 -18.24 -15.62 -4.87
C HIS A 176 -18.62 -14.14 -5.05
N ILE A 177 -19.09 -13.78 -6.23
CA ILE A 177 -19.59 -12.45 -6.56
C ILE A 177 -20.74 -12.05 -5.62
N ASP A 178 -21.74 -12.93 -5.46
CA ASP A 178 -22.88 -12.70 -4.58
C ASP A 178 -22.44 -12.51 -3.11
N ALA A 179 -21.50 -13.33 -2.64
CA ALA A 179 -20.94 -13.23 -1.30
C ALA A 179 -20.16 -11.90 -1.10
N MET A 180 -19.39 -11.47 -2.11
CA MET A 180 -18.65 -10.21 -2.08
C MET A 180 -19.60 -9.01 -2.06
N LEU A 181 -20.65 -9.01 -2.88
CA LEU A 181 -21.67 -7.95 -2.89
C LEU A 181 -22.45 -7.87 -1.56
N ALA A 182 -22.82 -9.01 -0.99
CA ALA A 182 -23.45 -9.06 0.32
C ALA A 182 -22.52 -8.52 1.43
N TYR A 183 -21.24 -8.85 1.37
CA TYR A 183 -20.24 -8.34 2.29
C TYR A 183 -20.06 -6.82 2.16
N ARG A 184 -19.97 -6.30 0.93
CA ARG A 184 -19.87 -4.86 0.64
C ARG A 184 -21.10 -4.11 1.15
N SER A 185 -22.31 -4.67 0.98
CA SER A 185 -23.54 -4.06 1.49
C SER A 185 -23.51 -3.83 3.01
N ASN A 186 -22.83 -4.73 3.76
CA ASN A 186 -22.74 -4.64 5.21
C ASN A 186 -21.56 -3.78 5.70
N TYR A 187 -20.43 -3.81 4.99
CA TYR A 187 -19.18 -3.27 5.48
C TYR A 187 -18.50 -2.27 4.54
N GLY A 188 -19.06 -2.05 3.34
CA GLY A 188 -18.52 -1.12 2.38
C GLY A 188 -18.70 0.34 2.80
N VAL A 189 -17.87 1.21 2.25
CA VAL A 189 -18.05 2.67 2.33
C VAL A 189 -18.95 3.15 1.20
N SER A 190 -19.82 4.13 1.50
CA SER A 190 -20.61 4.83 0.52
C SER A 190 -19.84 6.08 0.08
N GLY A 191 -19.43 6.14 -1.18
CA GLY A 191 -18.76 7.29 -1.73
C GLY A 191 -17.69 6.91 -2.75
N PRO A 192 -17.28 7.82 -3.64
CA PRO A 192 -16.19 7.55 -4.55
C PRO A 192 -14.94 7.21 -3.75
N ALA A 193 -14.27 6.16 -4.14
CA ALA A 193 -12.87 6.03 -3.83
C ALA A 193 -12.21 7.26 -4.47
N GLY A 194 -11.53 8.07 -3.67
CA GLY A 194 -10.83 9.26 -4.13
C GLY A 194 -9.73 8.90 -5.13
#